data_73b6219459b76937bdb7a91db65561a9
#
_entry.id   73b6219459b76937bdb7a91db65561a9
#
_cell.length_a   1.000
_cell.length_b   1.000
_cell.length_c   1.000
_cell.angle_alpha   90.00
_cell.angle_beta   90.00
_cell.angle_gamma   90.00
#
_symmetry.space_group_name_H-M   'P 1'
#
loop_
_entity.id
_entity.type
_entity.pdbx_description
1 polymer ?
#
loop_
_entity_poly.entity_id
_entity_poly.type
_entity_poly.pdbx_seq_one_letter_code
_entity_poly.pdbx_strand_id
1 'polypeptide(L)'
;TVTINGQDYAVTGRSWQDHEFGSSALGEHALGWDWFGLQLDDGRELMVGQIRQRDGSADPYFGGLLVGEGGQTRYRPASSFTIEATDRWTSPHSGAVYPAGWVITVNPGDGDEPFSLTLTPQMADQELYGNGIAYWEGSVRITGDATGYGYAELTGYADSMAGRF
;
A
#
# COMPACT_ATOMS: atom_id res chain seq x y z
N THR A 1 7.83 21.92 -9.20
CA THR A 1 6.73 22.85 -8.89
C THR A 1 5.41 22.10 -8.88
N VAL A 2 4.56 22.37 -7.89
CA VAL A 2 3.17 21.88 -7.82
C VAL A 2 2.25 23.08 -7.89
N THR A 3 1.23 23.02 -8.73
CA THR A 3 0.24 24.11 -8.86
C THR A 3 -1.06 23.71 -8.15
N ILE A 4 -1.49 24.47 -7.16
CA ILE A 4 -2.73 24.27 -6.41
C ILE A 4 -3.59 25.50 -6.54
N ASN A 5 -4.81 25.38 -7.07
CA ASN A 5 -5.75 26.50 -7.30
C ASN A 5 -5.13 27.69 -8.06
N GLY A 6 -4.26 27.41 -9.03
CA GLY A 6 -3.57 28.42 -9.84
C GLY A 6 -2.36 29.07 -9.17
N GLN A 7 -2.00 28.65 -7.96
CA GLN A 7 -0.80 29.09 -7.24
C GLN A 7 0.32 28.05 -7.37
N ASP A 8 1.52 28.50 -7.75
CA ASP A 8 2.70 27.65 -7.87
C ASP A 8 3.49 27.58 -6.55
N TYR A 9 3.88 26.36 -6.19
CA TYR A 9 4.72 26.06 -5.03
C TYR A 9 6.00 25.36 -5.49
N ALA A 10 7.15 25.90 -5.15
CA ALA A 10 8.42 25.22 -5.33
C ALA A 10 8.55 24.13 -4.27
N VAL A 11 8.60 22.88 -4.69
CA VAL A 11 8.66 21.74 -3.80
C VAL A 11 9.81 20.80 -4.19
N THR A 12 10.30 20.06 -3.21
CA THR A 12 11.19 18.91 -3.40
C THR A 12 10.56 17.71 -2.73
N GLY A 13 10.79 16.52 -3.27
CA GLY A 13 10.19 15.30 -2.73
C GLY A 13 10.53 14.10 -3.60
N ARG A 14 9.89 12.98 -3.26
CA ARG A 14 9.93 11.73 -4.00
C ARG A 14 8.54 11.46 -4.56
N SER A 15 8.45 10.63 -5.58
CA SER A 15 7.20 10.13 -6.15
C SER A 15 7.33 8.64 -6.40
N TRP A 16 6.22 7.97 -6.39
CA TRP A 16 6.08 6.60 -6.85
C TRP A 16 5.31 6.59 -8.16
N GLN A 17 5.65 5.70 -9.06
CA GLN A 17 4.92 5.48 -10.30
C GLN A 17 4.63 3.99 -10.43
N ASP A 18 3.35 3.65 -10.52
CA ASP A 18 2.91 2.34 -10.94
C ASP A 18 2.82 2.28 -12.46
N HIS A 19 3.11 1.12 -13.01
CA HIS A 19 2.90 0.83 -14.41
C HIS A 19 2.25 -0.55 -14.51
N GLU A 20 0.93 -0.56 -14.43
CA GLU A 20 0.14 -1.78 -14.51
C GLU A 20 -0.40 -1.99 -15.91
N PHE A 21 -0.40 -3.23 -16.33
CA PHE A 21 -1.04 -3.66 -17.57
C PHE A 21 -1.55 -5.08 -17.43
N GLY A 22 -2.74 -5.33 -17.93
CA GLY A 22 -3.37 -6.64 -17.85
C GLY A 22 -4.71 -6.65 -18.57
N SER A 23 -5.25 -7.83 -18.74
CA SER A 23 -6.55 -8.04 -19.36
C SER A 23 -7.57 -8.72 -18.43
N SER A 24 -7.16 -8.97 -17.18
CA SER A 24 -7.98 -9.72 -16.22
C SER A 24 -8.52 -8.79 -15.15
N ALA A 25 -9.83 -8.84 -14.94
CA ALA A 25 -10.46 -8.29 -13.74
C ALA A 25 -10.07 -9.11 -12.50
N LEU A 26 -10.23 -8.53 -11.32
CA LEU A 26 -10.16 -9.26 -10.05
C LEU A 26 -11.15 -10.43 -10.06
N GLY A 27 -10.70 -11.60 -9.59
CA GLY A 27 -11.53 -12.80 -9.49
C GLY A 27 -12.79 -12.57 -8.65
N GLU A 28 -13.82 -13.38 -8.88
CA GLU A 28 -15.14 -13.25 -8.20
C GLU A 28 -15.07 -13.35 -6.68
N HIS A 29 -14.03 -13.98 -6.13
CA HIS A 29 -13.81 -14.13 -4.69
C HIS A 29 -13.02 -12.97 -4.07
N ALA A 30 -12.41 -12.10 -4.87
CA ALA A 30 -11.67 -10.95 -4.37
C ALA A 30 -12.61 -9.88 -3.83
N LEU A 31 -12.25 -9.28 -2.70
CA LEU A 31 -12.91 -8.09 -2.14
C LEU A 31 -12.25 -6.80 -2.63
N GLY A 32 -10.93 -6.79 -2.68
CA GLY A 32 -10.08 -5.65 -2.99
C GLY A 32 -8.65 -5.95 -2.61
N TRP A 33 -7.82 -4.94 -2.61
CA TRP A 33 -6.40 -5.07 -2.24
C TRP A 33 -5.99 -4.04 -1.20
N ASP A 34 -4.92 -4.36 -0.50
CA ASP A 34 -4.11 -3.45 0.27
C ASP A 34 -2.72 -3.43 -0.38
N TRP A 35 -2.27 -2.29 -0.86
CA TRP A 35 -1.01 -2.11 -1.56
C TRP A 35 -0.17 -1.04 -0.88
N PHE A 36 1.14 -1.21 -0.89
CA PHE A 36 2.08 -0.31 -0.25
C PHE A 36 3.32 -0.12 -1.12
N GLY A 37 3.65 1.13 -1.46
CA GLY A 37 4.91 1.55 -2.07
C GLY A 37 5.73 2.35 -1.06
N LEU A 38 6.84 1.80 -0.58
CA LEU A 38 7.60 2.30 0.56
C LEU A 38 9.01 2.69 0.13
N GLN A 39 9.43 3.91 0.45
CA GLN A 39 10.76 4.44 0.18
C GLN A 39 11.49 4.67 1.50
N LEU A 40 12.51 3.86 1.77
CA LEU A 40 13.26 3.90 3.02
C LEU A 40 14.40 4.92 2.94
N ASP A 41 14.76 5.51 4.07
CA ASP A 41 15.83 6.51 4.16
C ASP A 41 17.22 5.90 3.99
N ASP A 42 17.34 4.56 4.09
CA ASP A 42 18.55 3.81 3.82
C ASP A 42 18.77 3.47 2.33
N GLY A 43 17.89 3.98 1.46
CA GLY A 43 17.99 3.81 0.01
C GLY A 43 17.34 2.55 -0.55
N ARG A 44 16.76 1.70 0.32
CA ARG A 44 15.93 0.57 -0.12
C ARG A 44 14.52 1.06 -0.46
N GLU A 45 13.84 0.29 -1.32
CA GLU A 45 12.42 0.46 -1.58
C GLU A 45 11.70 -0.90 -1.44
N LEU A 46 10.46 -0.86 -1.01
CA LEU A 46 9.65 -2.05 -0.81
C LEU A 46 8.25 -1.81 -1.39
N MET A 47 7.85 -2.61 -2.35
CA MET A 47 6.46 -2.75 -2.73
C MET A 47 5.94 -4.08 -2.18
N VAL A 48 4.86 -4.04 -1.44
CA VAL A 48 4.14 -5.23 -0.96
C VAL A 48 2.65 -4.99 -1.01
N GLY A 49 1.90 -6.07 -1.12
CA GLY A 49 0.45 -5.98 -1.07
C GLY A 49 -0.20 -7.33 -0.86
N GLN A 50 -1.51 -7.29 -0.72
CA GLN A 50 -2.36 -8.47 -0.63
C GLN A 50 -3.69 -8.23 -1.34
N ILE A 51 -4.20 -9.22 -2.04
CA ILE A 51 -5.58 -9.24 -2.50
C ILE A 51 -6.39 -9.99 -1.44
N ARG A 52 -7.38 -9.32 -0.85
CA ARG A 52 -8.23 -9.89 0.20
C ARG A 52 -9.36 -10.68 -0.43
N GLN A 53 -9.57 -11.89 0.05
CA GLN A 53 -10.62 -12.79 -0.40
C GLN A 53 -11.86 -12.73 0.52
N ARG A 54 -13.04 -13.13 0.02
CA ARG A 54 -14.31 -13.14 0.76
C ARG A 54 -14.31 -14.08 1.96
N ASP A 55 -13.48 -15.12 1.95
CA ASP A 55 -13.33 -16.08 3.05
C ASP A 55 -12.36 -15.61 4.13
N GLY A 56 -11.80 -14.39 3.99
CA GLY A 56 -10.85 -13.79 4.93
C GLY A 56 -9.40 -14.16 4.64
N SER A 57 -9.11 -14.98 3.65
CA SER A 57 -7.75 -15.28 3.22
C SER A 57 -7.17 -14.17 2.33
N ALA A 58 -5.85 -14.18 2.15
CA ALA A 58 -5.16 -13.41 1.14
C ALA A 58 -4.81 -14.31 -0.06
N ASP A 59 -4.80 -13.72 -1.25
CA ASP A 59 -4.37 -14.42 -2.46
C ASP A 59 -2.89 -14.81 -2.35
N PRO A 60 -2.54 -16.09 -2.47
CA PRO A 60 -1.16 -16.56 -2.28
C PRO A 60 -0.22 -16.21 -3.43
N TYR A 61 -0.74 -15.75 -4.55
CA TYR A 61 0.04 -15.44 -5.75
C TYR A 61 0.42 -13.95 -5.85
N PHE A 62 -0.23 -13.09 -5.09
CA PHE A 62 0.17 -11.69 -5.00
C PHE A 62 1.36 -11.55 -4.05
N GLY A 63 2.43 -10.97 -4.54
CA GLY A 63 3.69 -10.83 -3.78
C GLY A 63 4.14 -9.40 -3.65
N GLY A 64 5.44 -9.21 -3.52
CA GLY A 64 6.07 -7.91 -3.39
C GLY A 64 7.41 -7.84 -4.13
N LEU A 65 8.02 -6.69 -4.06
CA LEU A 65 9.32 -6.39 -4.65
C LEU A 65 10.17 -5.63 -3.63
N LEU A 66 11.33 -6.16 -3.30
CA LEU A 66 12.35 -5.45 -2.53
C LEU A 66 13.42 -4.93 -3.48
N VAL A 67 13.66 -3.63 -3.43
CA VAL A 67 14.70 -2.96 -4.20
C VAL A 67 15.83 -2.59 -3.24
N GLY A 68 17.04 -3.05 -3.52
CA GLY A 68 18.23 -2.68 -2.76
C GLY A 68 18.74 -1.28 -3.12
N GLU A 69 19.62 -0.72 -2.30
CA GLU A 69 20.21 0.61 -2.48
C GLU A 69 20.83 0.83 -3.88
N GLY A 70 21.35 -0.22 -4.49
CA GLY A 70 21.91 -0.19 -5.86
C GLY A 70 20.88 -0.45 -6.97
N GLY A 71 19.58 -0.47 -6.67
CA GLY A 71 18.51 -0.72 -7.65
C GLY A 71 18.29 -2.19 -8.00
N GLN A 72 18.95 -3.13 -7.30
CA GLN A 72 18.73 -4.56 -7.52
C GLN A 72 17.36 -4.95 -6.97
N THR A 73 16.53 -5.53 -7.82
CA THR A 73 15.19 -5.97 -7.46
C THR A 73 15.17 -7.45 -7.08
N ARG A 74 14.42 -7.78 -6.03
CA ARG A 74 14.17 -9.15 -5.58
C ARG A 74 12.67 -9.34 -5.35
N TYR A 75 12.08 -10.28 -6.08
CA TYR A 75 10.69 -10.66 -5.84
C TYR A 75 10.51 -11.26 -4.45
N ARG A 76 9.44 -10.89 -3.80
CA ARG A 76 9.03 -11.41 -2.49
C ARG A 76 7.68 -12.14 -2.63
N PRO A 77 7.63 -13.46 -2.44
CA PRO A 77 6.36 -14.18 -2.44
C PRO A 77 5.51 -13.76 -1.23
N ALA A 78 4.20 -13.91 -1.32
CA ALA A 78 3.26 -13.56 -0.24
C ALA A 78 3.63 -14.18 1.13
N SER A 79 4.27 -15.35 1.13
CA SER A 79 4.72 -16.04 2.35
C SER A 79 5.95 -15.41 3.02
N SER A 80 6.61 -14.45 2.40
CA SER A 80 7.81 -13.81 2.93
C SER A 80 7.55 -12.50 3.68
N PHE A 81 6.31 -12.07 3.79
CA PHE A 81 5.95 -10.89 4.56
C PHE A 81 4.57 -11.05 5.21
N THR A 82 4.30 -10.25 6.21
CA THR A 82 2.97 -10.10 6.83
C THR A 82 2.57 -8.63 6.85
N ILE A 83 1.28 -8.36 6.72
CA ILE A 83 0.69 -7.03 6.81
C ILE A 83 -0.38 -7.09 7.90
N GLU A 84 -0.12 -6.45 9.03
CA GLU A 84 -1.02 -6.44 10.19
C GLU A 84 -1.53 -5.03 10.43
N ALA A 85 -2.86 -4.85 10.37
CA ALA A 85 -3.49 -3.58 10.71
C ALA A 85 -3.46 -3.34 12.22
N THR A 86 -2.99 -2.17 12.65
CA THR A 86 -2.86 -1.79 14.06
C THR A 86 -3.94 -0.84 14.55
N ASP A 87 -4.57 -0.10 13.63
CA ASP A 87 -5.62 0.86 13.94
C ASP A 87 -6.67 0.91 12.82
N ARG A 88 -7.77 1.63 13.05
CA ARG A 88 -8.87 1.76 12.10
C ARG A 88 -9.43 3.18 12.11
N TRP A 89 -9.90 3.61 10.95
CA TRP A 89 -10.59 4.88 10.75
C TRP A 89 -11.88 4.67 9.98
N THR A 90 -12.96 5.32 10.43
CA THR A 90 -14.24 5.30 9.74
C THR A 90 -14.39 6.54 8.91
N SER A 91 -14.57 6.38 7.60
CA SER A 91 -14.80 7.48 6.70
C SER A 91 -16.10 8.21 7.00
N PRO A 92 -16.09 9.55 7.13
CA PRO A 92 -17.30 10.34 7.22
C PRO A 92 -18.03 10.47 5.88
N HIS A 93 -17.40 10.05 4.76
CA HIS A 93 -17.95 10.19 3.41
C HIS A 93 -18.70 8.92 2.99
N SER A 94 -18.04 7.77 3.03
CA SER A 94 -18.60 6.48 2.61
C SER A 94 -19.17 5.65 3.77
N GLY A 95 -18.76 5.92 5.01
CA GLY A 95 -19.01 5.07 6.17
C GLY A 95 -18.14 3.82 6.22
N ALA A 96 -17.24 3.62 5.26
CA ALA A 96 -16.32 2.49 5.25
C ALA A 96 -15.32 2.55 6.41
N VAL A 97 -14.91 1.38 6.90
CA VAL A 97 -13.92 1.26 7.98
C VAL A 97 -12.62 0.76 7.38
N TYR A 98 -11.66 1.66 7.23
CA TYR A 98 -10.33 1.36 6.71
C TYR A 98 -9.34 1.03 7.82
N PRO A 99 -8.33 0.18 7.57
CA PRO A 99 -7.11 0.20 8.38
C PRO A 99 -6.49 1.60 8.41
N ALA A 100 -5.93 2.00 9.55
CA ALA A 100 -5.36 3.33 9.76
C ALA A 100 -3.97 3.29 10.43
N GLY A 101 -3.30 2.19 10.29
CA GLY A 101 -1.93 1.93 10.73
C GLY A 101 -1.59 0.47 10.49
N TRP A 102 -0.30 0.16 10.28
CA TRP A 102 0.15 -1.19 9.97
C TRP A 102 1.51 -1.51 10.58
N VAL A 103 1.72 -2.80 10.85
CA VAL A 103 3.05 -3.38 10.97
C VAL A 103 3.26 -4.31 9.78
N ILE A 104 4.31 -4.06 9.02
CA ILE A 104 4.74 -4.92 7.91
C ILE A 104 6.05 -5.58 8.33
N THR A 105 6.05 -6.90 8.45
CA THR A 105 7.25 -7.68 8.74
C THR A 105 7.68 -8.40 7.47
N VAL A 106 8.94 -8.26 7.10
CA VAL A 106 9.53 -8.81 5.87
C VAL A 106 10.66 -9.76 6.23
N ASN A 107 10.60 -10.96 5.67
CA ASN A 107 11.73 -11.88 5.64
C ASN A 107 12.38 -11.76 4.25
N PRO A 108 13.51 -11.06 4.12
CA PRO A 108 14.13 -10.82 2.82
C PRO A 108 14.77 -12.07 2.21
N GLY A 109 14.98 -13.12 3.00
CA GLY A 109 15.67 -14.34 2.55
C GLY A 109 17.16 -14.12 2.26
N ASP A 110 17.78 -15.07 1.61
CA ASP A 110 19.18 -15.00 1.15
C ASP A 110 20.21 -14.76 2.29
N GLY A 111 19.82 -15.02 3.55
CA GLY A 111 20.66 -14.83 4.73
C GLY A 111 20.59 -13.42 5.33
N ASP A 112 19.79 -12.54 4.77
CA ASP A 112 19.51 -11.23 5.34
C ASP A 112 18.55 -11.35 6.55
N GLU A 113 18.73 -10.50 7.56
CA GLU A 113 17.88 -10.51 8.75
C GLU A 113 16.46 -9.99 8.43
N PRO A 114 15.42 -10.60 9.03
CA PRO A 114 14.07 -10.04 8.98
C PRO A 114 14.01 -8.65 9.58
N PHE A 115 13.11 -7.82 9.05
CA PHE A 115 12.87 -6.48 9.56
C PHE A 115 11.38 -6.14 9.58
N SER A 116 11.00 -5.23 10.47
CA SER A 116 9.62 -4.77 10.67
C SER A 116 9.52 -3.26 10.53
N LEU A 117 8.51 -2.84 9.79
CA LEU A 117 8.18 -1.45 9.53
C LEU A 117 6.81 -1.13 10.15
N THR A 118 6.73 -0.03 10.89
CA THR A 118 5.47 0.51 11.38
C THR A 118 5.07 1.68 10.49
N LEU A 119 3.88 1.59 9.90
CA LEU A 119 3.32 2.59 9.01
C LEU A 119 2.21 3.35 9.70
N THR A 120 2.28 4.68 9.64
CA THR A 120 1.25 5.58 10.19
C THR A 120 0.80 6.55 9.10
N PRO A 121 -0.51 6.64 8.79
CA PRO A 121 -1.04 7.64 7.88
C PRO A 121 -0.65 9.06 8.30
N GLN A 122 -0.27 9.90 7.36
CA GLN A 122 0.02 11.31 7.67
C GLN A 122 -1.26 12.12 7.90
N MET A 123 -2.37 11.68 7.33
CA MET A 123 -3.73 12.17 7.59
C MET A 123 -4.66 10.94 7.63
N ALA A 124 -5.68 10.98 8.45
CA ALA A 124 -6.66 9.90 8.51
C ALA A 124 -7.56 9.90 7.27
N ASP A 125 -8.07 11.07 6.90
CA ASP A 125 -8.96 11.26 5.76
C ASP A 125 -8.16 11.48 4.47
N GLN A 126 -7.85 10.40 3.81
CA GLN A 126 -7.27 10.35 2.47
C GLN A 126 -8.15 9.48 1.54
N GLU A 127 -9.44 9.38 1.86
CA GLU A 127 -10.38 8.67 1.02
C GLU A 127 -10.68 9.47 -0.26
N LEU A 128 -10.55 8.79 -1.39
CA LEU A 128 -11.03 9.25 -2.69
C LEU A 128 -12.43 8.66 -2.91
N TYR A 129 -13.40 9.51 -3.17
CA TYR A 129 -14.77 9.09 -3.39
C TYR A 129 -15.41 9.89 -4.53
N GLY A 130 -16.16 9.20 -5.37
CA GLY A 130 -16.85 9.80 -6.52
C GLY A 130 -17.06 8.77 -7.63
N ASN A 131 -17.99 9.07 -8.54
CA ASN A 131 -18.30 8.23 -9.70
C ASN A 131 -18.60 6.75 -9.37
N GLY A 132 -19.11 6.47 -8.16
CA GLY A 132 -19.47 5.12 -7.73
C GLY A 132 -18.28 4.26 -7.27
N ILE A 133 -17.15 4.86 -6.98
CA ILE A 133 -15.97 4.21 -6.40
C ILE A 133 -15.57 5.00 -5.16
N ALA A 134 -15.27 4.28 -4.07
CA ALA A 134 -14.61 4.81 -2.89
C ALA A 134 -13.46 3.89 -2.49
N TYR A 135 -12.28 4.47 -2.30
CA TYR A 135 -11.08 3.79 -1.83
C TYR A 135 -10.19 4.77 -1.07
N TRP A 136 -9.36 4.25 -0.18
CA TRP A 136 -8.43 5.08 0.57
C TRP A 136 -7.05 4.99 -0.08
N GLU A 137 -6.45 6.13 -0.37
CA GLU A 137 -5.15 6.20 -1.00
C GLU A 137 -4.37 7.38 -0.45
N GLY A 138 -3.27 7.10 0.25
CA GLY A 138 -2.61 8.18 0.93
C GLY A 138 -1.20 7.93 1.42
N SER A 139 -0.56 9.04 1.78
CA SER A 139 0.80 9.03 2.28
C SER A 139 0.89 8.49 3.70
N VAL A 140 1.93 7.69 3.95
CA VAL A 140 2.26 7.11 5.25
C VAL A 140 3.70 7.46 5.65
N ARG A 141 3.91 7.60 6.96
CA ARG A 141 5.24 7.68 7.57
C ARG A 141 5.66 6.29 8.01
N ILE A 142 6.94 5.99 7.83
CA ILE A 142 7.55 4.71 8.20
C ILE A 142 8.47 4.92 9.38
N THR A 143 8.38 4.01 10.36
CA THR A 143 9.28 3.88 11.52
C THR A 143 9.54 2.39 11.80
N GLY A 144 10.38 2.06 12.79
CA GLY A 144 10.74 0.69 13.14
C GLY A 144 12.21 0.41 12.78
N ASP A 145 12.48 -0.73 12.15
CA ASP A 145 13.86 -1.12 11.77
C ASP A 145 14.44 -0.26 10.64
N ALA A 146 13.58 0.50 9.95
CA ALA A 146 13.98 1.57 9.05
C ALA A 146 12.99 2.73 9.15
N THR A 147 13.39 3.91 8.68
CA THR A 147 12.53 5.09 8.57
C THR A 147 12.33 5.46 7.11
N GLY A 148 11.30 6.27 6.85
CA GLY A 148 11.01 6.73 5.49
C GLY A 148 9.59 7.23 5.33
N TYR A 149 9.16 7.26 4.08
CA TYR A 149 7.82 7.61 3.68
C TYR A 149 7.32 6.62 2.63
N GLY A 150 6.03 6.52 2.50
CA GLY A 150 5.42 5.67 1.52
C GLY A 150 4.01 6.11 1.17
N TYR A 151 3.39 5.26 0.41
CA TYR A 151 2.02 5.40 -0.05
C TYR A 151 1.29 4.08 0.18
N ALA A 152 0.04 4.14 0.59
CA ALA A 152 -0.81 2.98 0.76
C ALA A 152 -2.10 3.18 -0.02
N GLU A 153 -2.57 2.14 -0.68
CA GLU A 153 -3.83 2.08 -1.40
C GLU A 153 -4.67 0.93 -0.88
N LEU A 154 -5.91 1.23 -0.51
CA LEU A 154 -6.83 0.29 0.13
C LEU A 154 -8.16 0.31 -0.61
N THR A 155 -8.48 -0.76 -1.30
CA THR A 155 -9.72 -0.88 -2.07
C THR A 155 -10.65 -1.93 -1.47
N GLY A 156 -11.94 -1.90 -1.85
CA GLY A 156 -12.89 -2.93 -1.46
C GLY A 156 -13.35 -2.88 -0.01
N TYR A 157 -13.20 -1.76 0.67
CA TYR A 157 -13.70 -1.53 2.04
C TYR A 157 -15.08 -0.88 2.05
N ALA A 158 -15.37 0.00 1.11
CA ALA A 158 -16.71 0.56 0.91
C ALA A 158 -17.59 -0.40 0.12
N ASP A 159 -17.09 -0.83 -1.05
CA ASP A 159 -17.75 -1.78 -1.95
C ASP A 159 -16.74 -2.78 -2.51
N SER A 160 -17.17 -4.01 -2.76
CA SER A 160 -16.33 -5.04 -3.38
C SER A 160 -15.85 -4.60 -4.77
N MET A 161 -14.57 -4.86 -5.06
CA MET A 161 -13.93 -4.61 -6.36
C MET A 161 -14.03 -5.80 -7.32
N ALA A 162 -14.73 -6.88 -6.92
CA ALA A 162 -14.91 -8.06 -7.76
C ALA A 162 -15.50 -7.71 -9.14
N GLY A 163 -14.82 -8.15 -10.20
CA GLY A 163 -15.25 -7.89 -11.58
C GLY A 163 -15.06 -6.44 -12.06
N ARG A 164 -14.41 -5.59 -11.28
CA ARG A 164 -13.97 -4.24 -11.67
C ARG A 164 -12.47 -4.32 -12.01
N PHE A 165 -12.04 -3.67 -13.11
CA PHE A 165 -10.68 -3.66 -13.71
C PHE A 165 -10.33 -4.90 -14.52
#